data_b37911b1c17aa1384e11d72b3e9a1fb6
#
_entry.id   b37911b1c17aa1384e11d72b3e9a1fb6
#
_cell.length_a   1.000
_cell.length_b   1.000
_cell.length_c   1.000
_cell.angle_alpha   90.00
_cell.angle_beta   90.00
_cell.angle_gamma   90.00
#
_symmetry.space_group_name_H-M   'P 1'
#
loop_
_entity.id
_entity.type
_entity.pdbx_description
1 polymer ?
#
loop_
_entity_poly.entity_id
_entity_poly.type
_entity_poly.pdbx_seq_one_letter_code
_entity_poly.pdbx_strand_id
1 'polypeptide(L)'
;MRLSILPLLLAFTASLGAPVAFAATTGTLTFQGVVNAGTCNLIAGDVNRTITLPPVKVSDFDSANSAGEHDFELAADCDSDVKNVIFQFAGTPSAGNAELFANTGTSGGTALWLASAGIIPANGTEAQRSRTVATSSSKAVLALKAAYHKTGAAISHGTLASAVTVSITYN
;
A
#
# COMPACT_ATOMS: atom_id res chain seq x y z
N MET A 1 -104.20 -31.98 38.10
CA MET A 1 -103.20 -32.86 38.75
C MET A 1 -101.91 -32.57 38.02
N ARG A 2 -101.22 -31.96 38.61
CA ARG A 2 -100.16 -31.82 39.21
C ARG A 2 -98.81 -31.88 38.94
N LEU A 3 -97.98 -31.55 39.40
CA LEU A 3 -96.64 -31.61 39.90
C LEU A 3 -95.65 -30.65 39.24
N SER A 4 -95.34 -29.68 40.04
CA SER A 4 -94.22 -28.78 39.90
C SER A 4 -92.93 -29.55 40.11
N ILE A 5 -91.97 -29.33 39.29
CA ILE A 5 -90.60 -29.65 39.57
C ILE A 5 -89.75 -28.42 39.32
N LEU A 6 -89.16 -27.89 40.34
CA LEU A 6 -88.25 -26.76 40.40
C LEU A 6 -86.88 -27.23 39.99
N PRO A 7 -86.21 -26.60 39.00
CA PRO A 7 -84.77 -26.89 38.78
C PRO A 7 -83.91 -25.92 39.57
N LEU A 8 -83.04 -26.48 40.35
CA LEU A 8 -81.99 -25.86 41.14
C LEU A 8 -80.92 -25.25 40.16
N LEU A 9 -80.86 -23.93 40.12
CA LEU A 9 -79.80 -23.23 39.39
C LEU A 9 -78.47 -23.26 40.18
N LEU A 10 -77.54 -24.06 39.71
CA LEU A 10 -76.18 -24.11 40.23
C LEU A 10 -75.39 -22.97 39.58
N ALA A 11 -75.15 -21.91 40.34
CA ALA A 11 -74.25 -20.79 39.88
C ALA A 11 -72.78 -21.19 39.93
N PHE A 12 -72.24 -21.45 38.79
CA PHE A 12 -70.82 -21.71 38.66
C PHE A 12 -70.09 -20.36 38.55
N THR A 13 -69.46 -19.87 39.60
CA THR A 13 -68.61 -18.71 39.59
C THR A 13 -67.22 -19.08 38.97
N ALA A 14 -67.08 -18.86 37.69
CA ALA A 14 -65.79 -18.94 37.04
C ALA A 14 -64.93 -17.68 37.41
N SER A 15 -63.98 -17.85 38.31
CA SER A 15 -63.00 -16.86 38.64
C SER A 15 -62.05 -16.77 37.44
N LEU A 16 -62.22 -15.75 36.60
CA LEU A 16 -61.22 -15.34 35.54
C LEU A 16 -60.01 -14.77 36.27
N GLY A 17 -59.04 -15.61 36.50
CA GLY A 17 -57.67 -15.13 36.83
C GLY A 17 -57.08 -14.39 35.66
N ALA A 18 -57.12 -13.08 35.69
CA ALA A 18 -56.39 -12.25 34.68
C ALA A 18 -54.90 -12.48 34.85
N PRO A 19 -54.17 -12.86 33.78
CA PRO A 19 -52.72 -12.92 33.85
C PRO A 19 -52.18 -11.51 34.11
N VAL A 20 -51.43 -11.34 35.20
CA VAL A 20 -50.69 -10.11 35.47
C VAL A 20 -49.58 -10.00 34.41
N ALA A 21 -49.74 -9.13 33.42
CA ALA A 21 -48.73 -8.81 32.48
C ALA A 21 -47.64 -7.95 33.17
N PHE A 22 -46.49 -8.54 33.42
CA PHE A 22 -45.33 -7.76 33.86
C PHE A 22 -44.78 -6.99 32.69
N ALA A 23 -44.93 -5.65 32.72
CA ALA A 23 -44.25 -4.78 31.75
C ALA A 23 -42.75 -4.81 32.04
N ALA A 24 -41.96 -5.21 31.08
CA ALA A 24 -40.51 -5.12 31.18
C ALA A 24 -40.11 -3.63 31.25
N THR A 25 -39.55 -3.24 32.41
CA THR A 25 -39.08 -1.85 32.63
C THR A 25 -37.64 -1.63 32.15
N THR A 26 -36.94 -2.69 31.74
CA THR A 26 -35.57 -2.66 31.24
C THR A 26 -35.48 -3.45 29.96
N GLY A 27 -34.69 -2.93 29.03
CA GLY A 27 -34.33 -3.57 27.77
C GLY A 27 -32.86 -3.39 27.47
N THR A 28 -32.27 -4.29 26.68
CA THR A 28 -30.90 -4.19 26.23
C THR A 28 -30.88 -3.69 24.77
N LEU A 29 -30.14 -2.64 24.51
CA LEU A 29 -29.82 -2.18 23.16
C LEU A 29 -28.40 -2.65 22.81
N THR A 30 -28.29 -3.43 21.75
CA THR A 30 -26.98 -3.88 21.24
C THR A 30 -26.60 -3.04 20.04
N PHE A 31 -25.42 -2.45 20.11
CA PHE A 31 -24.83 -1.69 19.01
C PHE A 31 -23.70 -2.50 18.42
N GLN A 32 -23.65 -2.59 17.10
CA GLN A 32 -22.58 -3.25 16.34
C GLN A 32 -22.12 -2.28 15.25
N GLY A 33 -20.80 -2.24 15.05
CA GLY A 33 -20.16 -1.42 14.03
C GLY A 33 -18.83 -2.03 13.62
N VAL A 34 -18.38 -1.70 12.41
CA VAL A 34 -17.05 -2.09 11.88
C VAL A 34 -16.24 -0.82 11.73
N VAL A 35 -14.99 -0.86 12.20
CA VAL A 35 -13.99 0.17 11.94
C VAL A 35 -13.00 -0.41 10.94
N ASN A 36 -12.95 0.17 9.74
CA ASN A 36 -12.00 -0.21 8.72
C ASN A 36 -10.74 0.66 8.84
N ALA A 37 -9.57 0.06 8.59
CA ALA A 37 -8.33 0.81 8.44
C ALA A 37 -8.33 1.55 7.09
N GLY A 38 -7.72 2.71 7.06
CA GLY A 38 -7.50 3.46 5.85
C GLY A 38 -6.56 2.76 4.87
N THR A 39 -6.63 3.15 3.63
CA THR A 39 -5.88 2.55 2.52
C THR A 39 -4.98 3.57 1.84
N CYS A 40 -3.95 3.08 1.12
CA CYS A 40 -3.10 3.87 0.23
C CYS A 40 -2.97 3.20 -1.13
N ASN A 41 -2.91 4.01 -2.16
CA ASN A 41 -2.65 3.55 -3.52
C ASN A 41 -1.59 4.43 -4.19
N LEU A 42 -0.71 3.83 -4.99
CA LEU A 42 0.14 4.61 -5.90
C LEU A 42 -0.75 5.45 -6.81
N ILE A 43 -0.37 6.70 -7.06
CA ILE A 43 -1.11 7.52 -8.02
C ILE A 43 -1.06 6.89 -9.42
N ALA A 44 -2.13 7.08 -10.19
CA ALA A 44 -2.28 6.40 -11.49
C ALA A 44 -1.10 6.67 -12.46
N GLY A 45 -0.48 7.85 -12.37
CA GLY A 45 0.69 8.20 -13.17
C GLY A 45 1.98 7.44 -12.81
N ASP A 46 2.04 6.83 -11.63
CA ASP A 46 3.23 6.10 -11.14
C ASP A 46 3.10 4.57 -11.26
N VAL A 47 1.92 4.04 -11.57
CA VAL A 47 1.65 2.58 -11.69
C VAL A 47 2.31 2.09 -12.96
N ASN A 48 2.80 2.39 -13.87
CA ASN A 48 3.55 1.90 -15.05
C ASN A 48 4.31 3.05 -15.71
N ARG A 49 5.02 3.83 -14.89
CA ARG A 49 5.72 5.01 -15.33
C ARG A 49 7.05 4.68 -16.01
N THR A 50 7.33 5.31 -17.14
CA THR A 50 8.64 5.32 -17.75
C THR A 50 9.37 6.58 -17.34
N ILE A 51 10.55 6.43 -16.73
CA ILE A 51 11.48 7.52 -16.42
C ILE A 51 12.53 7.56 -17.51
N THR A 52 12.62 8.68 -18.22
CA THR A 52 13.62 8.87 -19.27
C THR A 52 14.81 9.64 -18.71
N LEU A 53 15.96 9.00 -18.65
CA LEU A 53 17.22 9.64 -18.25
C LEU A 53 17.77 10.52 -19.38
N PRO A 54 18.47 11.62 -19.06
CA PRO A 54 19.10 12.44 -20.05
C PRO A 54 20.20 11.66 -20.81
N PRO A 55 20.41 11.91 -22.10
CA PRO A 55 21.47 11.23 -22.85
C PRO A 55 22.85 11.62 -22.33
N VAL A 56 23.76 10.65 -22.29
CA VAL A 56 25.14 10.81 -21.83
C VAL A 56 26.14 10.31 -22.88
N LYS A 57 27.37 10.76 -22.79
CA LYS A 57 28.46 10.29 -23.63
C LYS A 57 29.32 9.28 -22.88
N VAL A 58 29.99 8.38 -23.58
CA VAL A 58 30.95 7.45 -22.97
C VAL A 58 32.05 8.21 -22.21
N SER A 59 32.49 9.34 -22.70
CA SER A 59 33.49 10.21 -22.07
C SER A 59 33.06 10.83 -20.75
N ASP A 60 31.76 10.94 -20.49
CA ASP A 60 31.24 11.47 -19.20
C ASP A 60 31.58 10.54 -18.02
N PHE A 61 31.96 9.31 -18.34
CA PHE A 61 32.39 8.32 -17.35
C PHE A 61 33.91 8.28 -17.14
N ASP A 62 34.72 9.05 -17.89
CA ASP A 62 36.19 9.01 -17.75
C ASP A 62 36.64 9.43 -16.35
N SER A 63 35.98 10.43 -15.78
CA SER A 63 36.29 10.98 -14.45
C SER A 63 35.24 10.68 -13.38
N ALA A 64 34.12 10.06 -13.74
CA ALA A 64 33.01 9.79 -12.83
C ALA A 64 32.54 8.32 -12.89
N ASN A 65 31.97 7.82 -11.83
CA ASN A 65 31.36 6.49 -11.79
C ASN A 65 29.90 6.52 -12.27
N SER A 66 29.25 7.68 -12.24
CA SER A 66 27.88 7.87 -12.69
C SER A 66 27.74 9.10 -13.57
N ALA A 67 26.74 9.12 -14.43
CA ALA A 67 26.40 10.23 -15.29
C ALA A 67 24.87 10.28 -15.54
N GLY A 68 24.39 11.45 -15.99
CA GLY A 68 22.97 11.60 -16.36
C GLY A 68 22.02 11.45 -15.18
N GLU A 69 22.34 12.04 -14.03
CA GLU A 69 21.45 12.05 -12.87
C GLU A 69 20.12 12.76 -13.21
N HIS A 70 19.02 12.15 -12.81
CA HIS A 70 17.67 12.64 -13.03
C HIS A 70 16.84 12.48 -11.76
N ASP A 71 16.28 13.60 -11.31
CA ASP A 71 15.37 13.63 -10.17
C ASP A 71 13.94 13.33 -10.60
N PHE A 72 13.23 12.55 -9.79
CA PHE A 72 11.81 12.28 -9.97
C PHE A 72 11.16 11.93 -8.64
N GLU A 73 9.84 11.88 -8.61
CA GLU A 73 9.08 11.55 -7.43
C GLU A 73 8.12 10.40 -7.70
N LEU A 74 7.86 9.61 -6.68
CA LEU A 74 6.73 8.67 -6.60
C LEU A 74 5.77 9.16 -5.53
N ALA A 75 4.49 9.05 -5.79
CA ALA A 75 3.47 9.46 -4.84
C ALA A 75 2.40 8.39 -4.63
N ALA A 76 1.86 8.38 -3.42
CA ALA A 76 0.70 7.58 -3.04
C ALA A 76 -0.37 8.49 -2.45
N ASP A 77 -1.62 8.27 -2.85
CA ASP A 77 -2.81 8.86 -2.24
C ASP A 77 -3.31 7.92 -1.14
N CYS A 78 -3.56 8.47 0.04
CA CYS A 78 -3.90 7.74 1.24
C CYS A 78 -5.14 8.30 1.93
N ASP A 79 -5.82 7.47 2.69
CA ASP A 79 -6.84 7.92 3.64
C ASP A 79 -6.20 8.70 4.80
N SER A 80 -6.98 9.55 5.45
CA SER A 80 -6.48 10.53 6.45
C SER A 80 -5.93 9.90 7.73
N ASP A 81 -6.26 8.65 8.02
CA ASP A 81 -5.82 7.90 9.19
C ASP A 81 -4.50 7.15 8.96
N VAL A 82 -4.05 7.00 7.72
CA VAL A 82 -2.72 6.45 7.42
C VAL A 82 -1.63 7.46 7.75
N LYS A 83 -0.62 7.02 8.50
CA LYS A 83 0.47 7.90 8.99
C LYS A 83 1.77 7.75 8.21
N ASN A 84 2.06 6.55 7.74
CA ASN A 84 3.29 6.27 7.01
C ASN A 84 3.03 5.34 5.84
N VAL A 85 3.78 5.55 4.76
CA VAL A 85 3.84 4.66 3.61
C VAL A 85 5.29 4.19 3.46
N ILE A 86 5.46 2.90 3.28
CA ILE A 86 6.73 2.26 3.01
C ILE A 86 6.76 1.90 1.53
N PHE A 87 7.63 2.54 0.78
CA PHE A 87 7.92 2.20 -0.62
C PHE A 87 9.02 1.16 -0.65
N GLN A 88 8.76 -0.01 -1.21
CA GLN A 88 9.71 -1.10 -1.35
C GLN A 88 10.05 -1.31 -2.81
N PHE A 89 11.35 -1.39 -3.11
CA PHE A 89 11.88 -1.53 -4.46
C PHE A 89 12.41 -2.93 -4.69
N ALA A 90 12.13 -3.48 -5.87
CA ALA A 90 12.65 -4.78 -6.30
C ALA A 90 13.04 -4.72 -7.78
N GLY A 91 14.08 -5.44 -8.15
CA GLY A 91 14.54 -5.54 -9.53
C GLY A 91 15.71 -6.53 -9.62
N THR A 92 16.16 -6.78 -10.84
CA THR A 92 17.29 -7.69 -11.08
C THR A 92 18.60 -6.98 -10.79
N PRO A 93 19.48 -7.53 -9.92
CA PRO A 93 20.81 -6.99 -9.72
C PRO A 93 21.67 -7.11 -10.99
N SER A 94 22.53 -6.13 -11.22
CA SER A 94 23.50 -6.15 -12.32
C SER A 94 24.61 -7.16 -12.07
N ALA A 95 24.99 -7.94 -13.07
CA ALA A 95 26.04 -8.94 -12.96
C ALA A 95 27.44 -8.33 -12.64
N GLY A 96 27.72 -7.12 -13.09
CA GLY A 96 29.02 -6.47 -12.85
C GLY A 96 29.09 -5.71 -11.53
N ASN A 97 27.95 -5.25 -11.01
CA ASN A 97 27.84 -4.61 -9.70
C ASN A 97 26.43 -4.86 -9.16
N ALA A 98 26.30 -5.76 -8.23
CA ALA A 98 25.02 -6.25 -7.74
C ALA A 98 24.21 -5.20 -6.93
N GLU A 99 24.82 -4.10 -6.51
CA GLU A 99 24.08 -2.98 -5.90
C GLU A 99 23.20 -2.22 -6.91
N LEU A 100 23.57 -2.29 -8.20
CA LEU A 100 22.88 -1.61 -9.27
C LEU A 100 21.80 -2.50 -9.90
N PHE A 101 20.78 -1.89 -10.47
CA PHE A 101 19.77 -2.61 -11.24
C PHE A 101 20.28 -2.91 -12.66
N ALA A 102 20.03 -4.13 -13.11
CA ALA A 102 20.54 -4.62 -14.38
C ALA A 102 20.07 -3.76 -15.57
N ASN A 103 20.98 -3.52 -16.49
CA ASN A 103 20.67 -2.98 -17.80
C ASN A 103 20.34 -4.13 -18.76
N THR A 104 19.14 -4.12 -19.32
CA THR A 104 18.68 -5.02 -20.39
C THR A 104 18.74 -4.37 -21.78
N GLY A 105 19.20 -3.12 -21.86
CA GLY A 105 19.46 -2.42 -23.11
C GLY A 105 20.79 -2.84 -23.74
N THR A 106 21.23 -2.09 -24.72
CA THR A 106 22.39 -2.45 -25.56
C THR A 106 23.71 -1.83 -25.13
N SER A 107 23.70 -0.84 -24.21
CA SER A 107 24.93 -0.26 -23.66
C SER A 107 25.64 -1.25 -22.75
N GLY A 108 26.90 -1.61 -23.12
CA GLY A 108 27.73 -2.44 -22.23
C GLY A 108 28.35 -1.62 -21.10
N GLY A 109 28.72 -2.28 -19.99
CA GLY A 109 29.42 -1.66 -18.87
C GLY A 109 28.62 -0.66 -18.04
N THR A 110 27.34 -0.51 -18.29
CA THR A 110 26.43 0.40 -17.56
C THR A 110 25.28 -0.36 -16.86
N ALA A 111 24.79 0.19 -15.76
CA ALA A 111 23.62 -0.27 -15.04
C ALA A 111 22.87 0.93 -14.45
N LEU A 112 21.65 0.72 -13.97
CA LEU A 112 20.86 1.76 -13.33
C LEU A 112 21.23 1.88 -11.86
N TRP A 113 21.63 3.08 -11.45
CA TRP A 113 21.74 3.50 -10.07
C TRP A 113 20.44 4.18 -9.64
N LEU A 114 19.92 3.81 -8.48
CA LEU A 114 18.72 4.38 -7.89
C LEU A 114 18.99 4.79 -6.45
N ALA A 115 18.51 5.97 -6.05
CA ALA A 115 18.71 6.48 -4.70
C ALA A 115 17.54 7.33 -4.19
N SER A 116 17.39 7.34 -2.86
CA SER A 116 16.58 8.28 -2.09
C SER A 116 17.22 8.36 -0.69
N ALA A 117 17.75 9.54 -0.32
CA ALA A 117 18.54 9.70 0.91
C ALA A 117 19.66 8.64 1.07
N GLY A 118 20.20 8.14 -0.01
CA GLY A 118 21.18 7.06 -0.12
C GLY A 118 20.76 6.03 -1.16
N ILE A 119 21.73 5.18 -1.58
CA ILE A 119 21.48 4.16 -2.60
C ILE A 119 20.35 3.21 -2.18
N ILE A 120 19.57 2.77 -3.16
CA ILE A 120 18.61 1.67 -3.06
C ILE A 120 19.25 0.48 -3.78
N PRO A 121 19.93 -0.44 -3.06
CA PRO A 121 20.70 -1.50 -3.70
C PRO A 121 19.79 -2.59 -4.24
N ALA A 122 20.00 -3.02 -5.48
CA ALA A 122 19.19 -4.07 -6.12
C ALA A 122 19.30 -5.42 -5.38
N ASN A 123 20.46 -5.72 -4.79
CA ASN A 123 20.74 -6.93 -4.00
C ASN A 123 20.59 -6.74 -2.49
N GLY A 124 20.14 -5.57 -2.04
CA GLY A 124 20.00 -5.26 -0.63
C GLY A 124 18.92 -6.08 0.08
N THR A 125 18.99 -6.07 1.40
CA THR A 125 17.90 -6.58 2.25
C THR A 125 16.62 -5.76 2.02
N GLU A 126 15.49 -6.29 2.45
CA GLU A 126 14.21 -5.58 2.38
C GLU A 126 14.29 -4.17 3.00
N ALA A 127 14.90 -4.05 4.17
CA ALA A 127 15.08 -2.77 4.86
C ALA A 127 15.94 -1.77 4.05
N GLN A 128 16.99 -2.25 3.38
CA GLN A 128 17.85 -1.41 2.55
C GLN A 128 17.16 -0.94 1.27
N ARG A 129 16.21 -1.72 0.76
CA ARG A 129 15.42 -1.42 -0.43
C ARG A 129 14.10 -0.71 -0.13
N SER A 130 13.82 -0.38 1.13
CA SER A 130 12.62 0.31 1.54
C SER A 130 12.88 1.77 1.94
N ARG A 131 11.89 2.62 1.73
CA ARG A 131 11.89 4.02 2.17
C ARG A 131 10.54 4.32 2.81
N THR A 132 10.56 4.77 4.06
CA THR A 132 9.36 5.17 4.79
C THR A 132 9.15 6.67 4.64
N VAL A 133 7.95 7.06 4.27
CA VAL A 133 7.52 8.45 4.11
C VAL A 133 6.29 8.70 4.96
N ALA A 134 6.31 9.75 5.76
CA ALA A 134 5.13 10.19 6.49
C ALA A 134 4.11 10.80 5.52
N THR A 135 2.83 10.54 5.76
CA THR A 135 1.74 11.16 5.00
C THR A 135 1.55 12.61 5.42
N SER A 136 1.29 13.46 4.44
CA SER A 136 0.92 14.85 4.63
C SER A 136 -0.22 15.19 3.67
N SER A 137 -1.31 15.75 4.18
CA SER A 137 -2.50 16.06 3.38
C SER A 137 -2.98 14.87 2.54
N SER A 138 -3.07 13.69 3.16
CA SER A 138 -3.49 12.43 2.53
C SER A 138 -2.58 11.97 1.37
N LYS A 139 -1.31 12.38 1.38
CA LYS A 139 -0.31 11.99 0.37
C LYS A 139 0.99 11.57 1.02
N ALA A 140 1.67 10.59 0.43
CA ALA A 140 3.07 10.30 0.68
C ALA A 140 3.85 10.53 -0.62
N VAL A 141 4.86 11.39 -0.59
CA VAL A 141 5.69 11.72 -1.75
C VAL A 141 7.13 11.36 -1.45
N LEU A 142 7.69 10.47 -2.26
CA LEU A 142 9.08 10.01 -2.15
C LEU A 142 9.91 10.61 -3.28
N ALA A 143 10.89 11.44 -2.94
CA ALA A 143 11.86 11.96 -3.90
C ALA A 143 12.95 10.92 -4.19
N LEU A 144 13.25 10.74 -5.46
CA LEU A 144 14.17 9.74 -5.99
C LEU A 144 15.13 10.35 -7.01
N LYS A 145 16.29 9.70 -7.16
CA LYS A 145 17.28 10.00 -8.17
C LYS A 145 17.64 8.72 -8.91
N ALA A 146 17.78 8.83 -10.22
CA ALA A 146 18.28 7.75 -11.07
C ALA A 146 19.44 8.23 -11.92
N ALA A 147 20.40 7.37 -12.22
CA ALA A 147 21.54 7.68 -13.06
C ALA A 147 22.07 6.43 -13.77
N TYR A 148 22.81 6.65 -14.85
CA TYR A 148 23.70 5.60 -15.36
C TYR A 148 24.89 5.43 -14.42
N HIS A 149 25.35 4.22 -14.21
CA HIS A 149 26.51 3.93 -13.37
C HIS A 149 27.38 2.85 -14.01
N LYS A 150 28.71 2.97 -13.84
CA LYS A 150 29.68 1.93 -14.25
C LYS A 150 29.43 0.62 -13.51
N THR A 151 29.58 -0.49 -14.21
CA THR A 151 29.57 -1.83 -13.60
C THR A 151 30.98 -2.40 -13.38
N GLY A 152 32.03 -1.70 -13.83
CA GLY A 152 33.41 -2.17 -13.84
C GLY A 152 33.85 -2.75 -15.18
N ALA A 153 32.93 -3.11 -16.07
CA ALA A 153 33.23 -3.49 -17.42
C ALA A 153 33.44 -2.26 -18.35
N ALA A 154 34.06 -2.45 -19.51
CA ALA A 154 34.22 -1.38 -20.49
C ALA A 154 32.85 -0.86 -20.98
N ILE A 155 32.69 0.45 -20.98
CA ILE A 155 31.47 1.10 -21.44
C ILE A 155 31.44 1.14 -22.96
N SER A 156 30.29 0.74 -23.51
CA SER A 156 30.00 0.90 -24.94
C SER A 156 28.76 1.76 -25.15
N HIS A 157 28.66 2.40 -26.29
CA HIS A 157 27.45 3.11 -26.71
C HIS A 157 26.26 2.14 -26.82
N GLY A 158 25.06 2.66 -26.60
CA GLY A 158 23.83 1.87 -26.65
C GLY A 158 22.74 2.47 -25.77
N THR A 159 21.76 1.69 -25.46
CA THR A 159 20.62 2.09 -24.61
C THR A 159 20.75 1.49 -23.21
N LEU A 160 20.26 2.22 -22.21
CA LEU A 160 19.96 1.66 -20.89
C LEU A 160 18.46 1.39 -20.82
N ALA A 161 18.11 0.18 -20.45
CA ALA A 161 16.76 -0.21 -20.10
C ALA A 161 16.81 -1.02 -18.78
N SER A 162 16.01 -0.63 -17.80
CA SER A 162 15.97 -1.32 -16.51
C SER A 162 14.56 -1.30 -15.98
N ALA A 163 14.12 -2.38 -15.37
CA ALA A 163 12.82 -2.49 -14.74
C ALA A 163 13.00 -2.59 -13.23
N VAL A 164 12.34 -1.69 -12.50
CA VAL A 164 12.27 -1.69 -11.04
C VAL A 164 10.80 -1.72 -10.64
N THR A 165 10.42 -2.72 -9.88
CA THR A 165 9.07 -2.83 -9.31
C THR A 165 9.03 -2.08 -8.00
N VAL A 166 7.97 -1.30 -7.81
CA VAL A 166 7.66 -0.62 -6.55
C VAL A 166 6.39 -1.21 -5.96
N SER A 167 6.45 -1.58 -4.70
CA SER A 167 5.28 -1.94 -3.90
C SER A 167 5.17 -1.01 -2.69
N ILE A 168 3.96 -0.77 -2.22
CA ILE A 168 3.72 0.04 -1.03
C ILE A 168 3.04 -0.78 0.06
N THR A 169 3.45 -0.54 1.30
CA THR A 169 2.74 -0.93 2.51
C THR A 169 2.55 0.30 3.39
N TYR A 170 1.58 0.29 4.29
CA TYR A 170 1.23 1.47 5.09
C TYR A 170 0.70 1.08 6.46
N ASN A 171 0.73 2.04 7.41
CA ASN A 171 0.26 1.88 8.79
C ASN A 171 -0.34 3.18 9.36
#